data_9a1ef22b5c90ea731eb746fdb9805c5e
#
_entry.id   9a1ef22b5c90ea731eb746fdb9805c5e
#
_cell.length_a   1.000
_cell.length_b   1.000
_cell.length_c   1.000
_cell.angle_alpha   90.00
_cell.angle_beta   90.00
_cell.angle_gamma   90.00
#
_symmetry.space_group_name_H-M   'P 1'
#
loop_
_entity.id
_entity.type
_entity.pdbx_description
1 polymer ?
#
loop_
_entity_poly.entity_id
_entity_poly.type
_entity_poly.pdbx_seq_one_letter_code
_entity_poly.pdbx_strand_id
1 'polypeptide(L)'
;MKPFTTFSWSLPAWIILLFSILSCQKNIIAENPQLSIPKKSSVNTALISGENAAPSEHLYFSFPSDAIAKLHKIKITQSAYAEYFSVHNYSGGYAGLQQTPDNSFGTPNILISSLWDPNTSGGIYSEVAYTGAQTISSRFGGEGDGYKTINPYQWALNTWYNIALRAWKRDGKLYIGTFIQNQSSGVWFHTSTLAIPERTTFLGSSNDAFLENWVGTNPDYDGRYVRKAFFKDCWNLNTSNTWEKHTSRSFSANAGDEGRNGIYDRAFNSGYDTTEDAYFMEHGGNTQPSAGFGTGRTLSLPEQSNQGTIPTLTIGEIQSATAVANGNTVTVNWINNQLKSPQLSSKIELLNSSGTVVNTVNEVLPQKRSVTITSSLGTGNYSVRITLTDIFNQNSAPLTVPVSSGISGSTWYKIKNAASGLYLAIENNSTANSAFLVQSTGATGNGQKWKFNTQGTSYVVVNANSNKALDIAGGVQALNGNIIQYTITNGANQNWNLIPVGANKYVIQSNLSNHYVLDNPGSSTSSGIKIVQYSMNGSAGSSNQQWLLEAQ
;
A
#
# COMPACT_ATOMS: atom_id res chain seq x y z
N MET A 1 -34.75 65.64 8.20
CA MET A 1 -34.40 65.85 9.60
C MET A 1 -33.05 65.23 9.86
N LYS A 2 -32.26 65.99 10.49
CA LYS A 2 -30.79 65.97 10.63
C LYS A 2 -30.07 64.66 10.90
N PRO A 3 -28.77 64.63 10.55
CA PRO A 3 -27.83 63.54 10.62
C PRO A 3 -26.98 63.60 11.90
N PHE A 4 -26.24 62.55 12.20
CA PHE A 4 -25.02 62.58 13.06
C PHE A 4 -23.92 61.77 12.42
N THR A 5 -23.02 62.41 12.02
CA THR A 5 -21.58 62.74 12.08
C THR A 5 -20.68 61.60 12.51
N THR A 6 -19.78 61.36 11.58
CA THR A 6 -18.50 60.65 11.61
C THR A 6 -17.54 61.14 12.68
N PHE A 7 -16.72 60.24 13.22
CA PHE A 7 -15.39 60.56 13.71
C PHE A 7 -14.40 59.48 13.28
N SER A 8 -13.47 59.90 12.43
CA SER A 8 -12.32 59.15 11.99
C SER A 8 -11.16 59.35 12.97
N TRP A 9 -10.47 58.29 13.34
CA TRP A 9 -9.11 58.39 13.86
C TRP A 9 -8.22 57.42 13.08
N SER A 10 -7.35 57.99 12.28
CA SER A 10 -6.25 57.35 11.60
C SER A 10 -5.03 57.28 12.54
N LEU A 11 -4.49 56.11 12.75
CA LEU A 11 -3.11 55.91 13.21
C LEU A 11 -2.44 54.90 12.29
N PRO A 12 -1.24 55.14 11.81
CA PRO A 12 -0.52 54.21 10.96
C PRO A 12 0.13 53.13 11.82
N ALA A 13 -0.36 51.93 11.70
CA ALA A 13 0.38 50.76 12.23
C ALA A 13 1.43 50.33 11.21
N TRP A 14 2.65 50.48 11.55
CA TRP A 14 3.77 49.78 10.89
C TRP A 14 3.66 48.30 11.25
N ILE A 15 3.22 47.50 10.30
CA ILE A 15 3.28 46.03 10.44
C ILE A 15 4.67 45.65 9.99
N ILE A 16 5.52 45.37 10.96
CA ILE A 16 6.76 44.61 10.77
C ILE A 16 6.31 43.19 10.45
N LEU A 17 6.54 42.76 9.21
CA LEU A 17 6.35 41.38 8.80
C LEU A 17 7.53 40.57 9.35
N LEU A 18 7.37 40.01 10.54
CA LEU A 18 8.24 38.96 11.03
C LEU A 18 7.82 37.66 10.34
N PHE A 19 8.60 37.21 9.37
CA PHE A 19 8.55 35.84 8.91
C PHE A 19 9.16 34.95 10.01
N SER A 20 8.31 34.47 10.90
CA SER A 20 8.69 33.36 11.79
C SER A 20 8.62 32.06 10.98
N ILE A 21 9.77 31.48 10.72
CA ILE A 21 9.90 30.12 10.24
C ILE A 21 9.53 29.20 11.43
N LEU A 22 8.26 28.87 11.56
CA LEU A 22 7.79 27.85 12.50
C LEU A 22 7.81 26.51 11.76
N SER A 23 8.81 25.68 12.10
CA SER A 23 8.85 24.27 11.78
C SER A 23 7.54 23.57 12.17
N CYS A 24 7.29 22.40 11.65
CA CYS A 24 6.10 21.54 11.71
C CYS A 24 5.48 21.36 13.13
N GLN A 25 5.26 22.44 13.83
CA GLN A 25 4.78 22.49 15.21
C GLN A 25 3.41 23.09 15.33
N LYS A 26 2.38 22.54 14.72
CA LYS A 26 1.07 22.76 15.36
C LYS A 26 0.02 21.76 14.94
N ASN A 27 -0.49 21.18 15.98
CA ASN A 27 -1.75 20.49 16.21
C ASN A 27 -1.71 18.97 16.08
N ILE A 28 -1.02 18.34 17.01
CA ILE A 28 -1.53 17.12 17.62
C ILE A 28 -1.73 17.45 19.10
N ILE A 29 -2.92 17.87 19.46
CA ILE A 29 -3.33 17.99 20.86
C ILE A 29 -4.32 16.87 21.13
N ALA A 30 -3.90 15.96 21.98
CA ALA A 30 -4.73 15.34 22.99
C ALA A 30 -3.79 14.86 24.08
N GLU A 31 -3.80 15.52 25.21
CA GLU A 31 -3.19 15.02 26.44
C GLU A 31 -3.86 13.70 26.82
N ASN A 32 -3.06 12.68 27.00
CA ASN A 32 -3.44 11.51 27.77
C ASN A 32 -2.20 10.88 28.42
N PRO A 33 -2.32 10.32 29.65
CA PRO A 33 -1.23 10.23 30.60
C PRO A 33 -0.36 8.99 30.45
N GLN A 34 0.93 9.21 30.68
CA GLN A 34 1.96 8.30 31.19
C GLN A 34 2.01 6.87 30.64
N LEU A 35 2.92 6.66 29.71
CA LEU A 35 3.59 5.39 29.54
C LEU A 35 5.06 5.55 30.01
N SER A 36 5.47 4.69 30.93
CA SER A 36 6.80 4.65 31.49
C SER A 36 7.86 4.34 30.43
N ILE A 37 8.70 5.32 30.14
CA ILE A 37 9.86 5.21 29.26
C ILE A 37 10.94 4.40 30.00
N PRO A 38 11.60 3.42 29.37
CA PRO A 38 12.75 2.77 29.99
C PRO A 38 13.87 3.80 30.16
N LYS A 39 14.26 4.05 31.39
CA LYS A 39 15.41 4.90 31.71
C LYS A 39 16.66 4.30 31.08
N LYS A 40 17.20 4.94 30.05
CA LYS A 40 18.57 4.73 29.59
C LYS A 40 19.50 5.73 30.27
N SER A 41 20.62 5.18 30.74
CA SER A 41 21.83 5.77 31.36
C SER A 41 21.96 7.29 31.40
N SER A 42 22.31 7.77 32.59
CA SER A 42 22.62 9.14 32.98
C SER A 42 23.47 9.90 31.97
N VAL A 43 22.84 10.71 31.14
CA VAL A 43 23.43 11.87 30.50
C VAL A 43 23.30 13.02 31.52
N ASN A 44 24.35 13.79 31.69
CA ASN A 44 24.43 14.91 32.61
C ASN A 44 23.26 15.88 32.36
N THR A 45 22.26 15.87 33.24
CA THR A 45 21.05 16.69 33.14
C THR A 45 21.29 18.09 33.68
N ALA A 46 22.21 18.85 33.11
CA ALA A 46 22.18 20.28 33.27
C ALA A 46 20.94 20.81 32.54
N LEU A 47 20.05 21.47 33.24
CA LEU A 47 18.92 22.19 32.65
C LEU A 47 19.46 23.26 31.70
N ILE A 48 19.49 22.97 30.40
CA ILE A 48 19.84 23.93 29.37
C ILE A 48 18.56 24.67 29.08
N SER A 49 18.50 25.95 29.37
CA SER A 49 17.37 26.81 29.03
C SER A 49 17.45 27.23 27.59
N GLY A 50 16.32 27.24 26.90
CA GLY A 50 16.22 27.65 25.51
C GLY A 50 15.91 26.52 24.54
N GLU A 51 15.92 26.81 23.25
CA GLU A 51 15.75 25.83 22.19
C GLU A 51 17.11 25.21 21.85
N ASN A 52 17.17 23.88 21.81
CA ASN A 52 18.39 23.10 21.62
C ASN A 52 18.15 21.96 20.60
N ALA A 53 17.52 22.25 19.47
CA ALA A 53 17.38 21.28 18.39
C ALA A 53 18.76 20.92 17.79
N ALA A 54 18.91 19.72 17.29
CA ALA A 54 20.02 19.42 16.39
C ALA A 54 19.87 20.22 15.08
N PRO A 55 20.98 20.61 14.41
CA PRO A 55 20.91 21.33 13.14
C PRO A 55 20.16 20.50 12.08
N SER A 56 19.27 21.11 11.33
CA SER A 56 18.70 20.46 10.15
C SER A 56 19.81 20.26 9.11
N GLU A 57 19.85 19.08 8.54
CA GLU A 57 20.84 18.64 7.56
C GLU A 57 20.15 18.34 6.23
N HIS A 58 20.81 18.67 5.12
CA HIS A 58 20.30 18.51 3.77
C HIS A 58 21.33 17.81 2.88
N LEU A 59 20.86 16.82 2.12
CA LEU A 59 21.63 16.09 1.13
C LEU A 59 21.01 16.29 -0.25
N TYR A 60 21.59 17.19 -1.03
CA TYR A 60 21.08 17.61 -2.33
C TYR A 60 21.64 16.77 -3.46
N PHE A 61 20.75 16.40 -4.39
CA PHE A 61 21.08 15.75 -5.64
C PHE A 61 20.48 16.54 -6.81
N SER A 62 21.27 16.78 -7.86
CA SER A 62 20.79 17.38 -9.11
C SER A 62 20.82 16.35 -10.22
N PHE A 63 19.83 16.40 -11.09
CA PHE A 63 19.67 15.51 -12.23
C PHE A 63 19.50 16.31 -13.53
N PRO A 64 19.77 15.72 -14.71
CA PRO A 64 19.67 16.42 -15.98
C PRO A 64 18.27 16.95 -16.30
N SER A 65 17.20 16.24 -15.91
CA SER A 65 15.84 16.59 -16.32
C SER A 65 14.77 16.30 -15.27
N ASP A 66 13.53 16.76 -15.54
CA ASP A 66 12.35 16.51 -14.71
C ASP A 66 12.02 15.01 -14.64
N ALA A 67 11.65 14.54 -13.46
CA ALA A 67 11.37 13.14 -13.18
C ALA A 67 9.88 12.83 -13.15
N ILE A 68 9.49 11.74 -13.79
CA ILE A 68 8.18 11.09 -13.61
C ILE A 68 8.20 10.06 -12.47
N ALA A 69 9.37 9.52 -12.12
CA ALA A 69 9.57 8.73 -10.92
C ALA A 69 10.91 9.05 -10.26
N LYS A 70 10.93 8.96 -8.94
CA LYS A 70 12.13 9.05 -8.12
C LYS A 70 12.27 7.80 -7.28
N LEU A 71 13.48 7.33 -7.11
CA LEU A 71 13.81 6.17 -6.26
C LEU A 71 15.01 6.54 -5.40
N HIS A 72 14.93 6.29 -4.09
CA HIS A 72 16.03 6.55 -3.18
C HIS A 72 15.95 5.58 -2.00
N LYS A 73 17.09 5.06 -1.57
CA LYS A 73 17.19 4.14 -0.44
C LYS A 73 17.61 4.86 0.82
N ILE A 74 17.02 4.46 1.94
CA ILE A 74 17.37 4.93 3.28
C ILE A 74 17.58 3.75 4.22
N LYS A 75 18.55 3.89 5.14
CA LYS A 75 18.74 3.04 6.33
C LYS A 75 19.02 3.91 7.55
N ILE A 76 18.11 3.89 8.51
CA ILE A 76 18.28 4.60 9.78
C ILE A 76 19.03 3.69 10.74
N THR A 77 20.14 4.17 11.31
CA THR A 77 20.96 3.40 12.26
C THR A 77 20.86 3.92 13.69
N GLN A 78 20.57 5.22 13.85
CA GLN A 78 20.29 5.83 15.14
C GLN A 78 19.12 6.77 14.99
N SER A 79 18.22 6.78 15.96
CA SER A 79 17.03 7.60 15.96
C SER A 79 16.66 8.05 17.37
N ALA A 80 15.94 9.15 17.45
CA ALA A 80 15.31 9.66 18.65
C ALA A 80 13.97 10.29 18.26
N TYR A 81 13.12 10.58 19.24
CA TYR A 81 11.84 11.23 19.01
C TYR A 81 11.99 12.63 18.39
N ALA A 82 10.92 13.08 17.77
CA ALA A 82 10.85 14.36 17.06
C ALA A 82 11.89 14.48 15.95
N GLU A 83 12.04 13.42 15.16
CA GLU A 83 12.98 13.37 14.04
C GLU A 83 12.29 13.03 12.73
N TYR A 84 12.62 13.80 11.69
CA TYR A 84 12.22 13.55 10.33
C TYR A 84 13.42 13.10 9.49
N PHE A 85 13.34 11.91 8.95
CA PHE A 85 14.24 11.33 7.97
C PHE A 85 13.58 11.44 6.59
N SER A 86 13.62 12.64 6.00
CA SER A 86 13.05 12.86 4.66
C SER A 86 13.95 12.24 3.61
N VAL A 87 13.35 11.51 2.66
CA VAL A 87 14.07 10.84 1.57
C VAL A 87 13.89 11.58 0.26
N HIS A 88 12.73 12.18 0.06
CA HIS A 88 12.41 12.98 -1.09
C HIS A 88 11.80 14.32 -0.65
N ASN A 89 12.46 15.40 -0.98
CA ASN A 89 11.88 16.73 -1.08
C ASN A 89 11.93 17.10 -2.56
N TYR A 90 10.77 17.23 -3.17
CA TYR A 90 10.57 17.36 -4.60
C TYR A 90 9.69 18.56 -4.92
N SER A 91 9.49 18.87 -6.18
CA SER A 91 8.67 20.02 -6.57
C SER A 91 7.26 19.94 -5.98
N GLY A 92 7.02 20.69 -4.92
CA GLY A 92 5.72 20.85 -4.24
C GLY A 92 5.40 19.85 -3.16
N GLY A 93 6.34 19.00 -2.73
CA GLY A 93 6.05 18.04 -1.66
C GLY A 93 7.28 17.32 -1.12
N TYR A 94 7.09 16.53 -0.07
CA TYR A 94 8.13 15.67 0.51
C TYR A 94 7.58 14.33 0.99
N ALA A 95 8.44 13.33 1.10
CA ALA A 95 8.12 12.01 1.62
C ALA A 95 9.32 11.39 2.34
N GLY A 96 9.05 10.72 3.46
CA GLY A 96 10.08 10.07 4.26
C GLY A 96 9.54 9.39 5.50
N LEU A 97 10.45 9.10 6.42
CA LEU A 97 10.17 8.39 7.66
C LEU A 97 10.27 9.37 8.84
N GLN A 98 9.44 9.20 9.84
CA GLN A 98 9.53 10.00 11.07
C GLN A 98 9.54 9.10 12.30
N GLN A 99 10.18 9.56 13.37
CA GLN A 99 9.96 9.08 14.71
C GLN A 99 9.26 10.17 15.53
N THR A 100 7.98 9.97 15.79
CA THR A 100 7.15 10.94 16.52
C THR A 100 7.37 10.84 18.04
N PRO A 101 7.20 11.94 18.79
CA PRO A 101 7.41 11.94 20.24
C PRO A 101 6.31 11.19 21.01
N ASP A 102 5.26 10.82 20.36
CA ASP A 102 4.13 10.10 20.94
C ASP A 102 3.78 8.84 20.13
N ASN A 103 2.83 8.08 20.64
CA ASN A 103 2.34 6.86 20.02
C ASN A 103 0.93 7.06 19.41
N SER A 104 0.61 8.27 18.97
CA SER A 104 -0.74 8.64 18.46
C SER A 104 -1.22 7.76 17.31
N PHE A 105 -0.28 7.13 16.59
CA PHE A 105 -0.58 6.25 15.45
C PHE A 105 -0.42 4.76 15.78
N GLY A 106 -0.32 4.38 17.07
CA GLY A 106 -0.05 3.02 17.52
C GLY A 106 1.44 2.62 17.42
N THR A 107 2.29 3.47 16.86
CA THR A 107 3.75 3.36 16.81
C THR A 107 4.36 4.75 16.67
N PRO A 108 5.54 5.01 17.26
CA PRO A 108 6.26 6.26 17.00
C PRO A 108 6.87 6.30 15.57
N ASN A 109 7.11 5.13 14.96
CA ASN A 109 7.78 5.00 13.66
C ASN A 109 6.75 5.03 12.53
N ILE A 110 6.67 6.15 11.82
CA ILE A 110 5.68 6.39 10.77
C ILE A 110 6.33 6.70 9.43
N LEU A 111 5.56 6.52 8.35
CA LEU A 111 5.86 7.05 7.02
C LEU A 111 4.93 8.23 6.77
N ILE A 112 5.48 9.33 6.28
CA ILE A 112 4.73 10.54 5.93
C ILE A 112 4.97 10.92 4.47
N SER A 113 3.93 11.45 3.82
CA SER A 113 4.02 12.09 2.52
C SER A 113 3.15 13.33 2.52
N SER A 114 3.69 14.45 2.05
CA SER A 114 3.03 15.76 2.06
C SER A 114 3.07 16.39 0.68
N LEU A 115 2.02 17.13 0.35
CA LEU A 115 1.91 17.89 -0.89
C LEU A 115 1.28 19.25 -0.60
N TRP A 116 2.01 20.34 -0.91
CA TRP A 116 1.53 21.70 -0.72
C TRP A 116 0.44 22.07 -1.73
N ASP A 117 -0.40 22.98 -1.31
CA ASP A 117 -1.38 23.58 -2.18
C ASP A 117 -0.70 24.48 -3.21
N PRO A 118 -1.02 24.35 -4.47
CA PRO A 118 -0.39 25.17 -5.51
C PRO A 118 -0.67 26.65 -5.39
N ASN A 119 -1.87 27.04 -4.95
CA ASN A 119 -2.27 28.43 -4.80
C ASN A 119 -3.53 28.55 -3.90
N THR A 120 -3.34 28.74 -2.61
CA THR A 120 -4.45 28.91 -1.64
C THR A 120 -5.27 30.18 -1.88
N SER A 121 -4.62 31.28 -2.30
CA SER A 121 -5.30 32.55 -2.59
C SER A 121 -6.20 32.46 -3.83
N GLY A 122 -5.90 31.56 -4.76
CA GLY A 122 -6.71 31.26 -5.94
C GLY A 122 -7.71 30.11 -5.73
N GLY A 123 -7.83 29.58 -4.51
CA GLY A 123 -8.72 28.46 -4.21
C GLY A 123 -8.25 27.12 -4.82
N ILE A 124 -6.96 26.99 -5.11
CA ILE A 124 -6.38 25.79 -5.72
C ILE A 124 -5.68 24.98 -4.64
N TYR A 125 -6.24 23.81 -4.35
CA TYR A 125 -5.81 22.96 -3.24
C TYR A 125 -5.27 21.61 -3.75
N SER A 126 -4.37 21.02 -2.96
CA SER A 126 -4.03 19.61 -3.04
C SER A 126 -5.19 18.76 -2.53
N GLU A 127 -5.25 17.52 -2.95
CA GLU A 127 -6.28 16.55 -2.53
C GLU A 127 -5.69 15.15 -2.32
N VAL A 128 -6.44 14.33 -1.60
CA VAL A 128 -6.11 12.92 -1.37
C VAL A 128 -6.87 12.07 -2.38
N ALA A 129 -6.15 11.42 -3.29
CA ALA A 129 -6.73 10.54 -4.30
C ALA A 129 -6.80 9.08 -3.85
N TYR A 130 -5.90 8.66 -2.95
CA TYR A 130 -5.86 7.31 -2.39
C TYR A 130 -5.10 7.27 -1.08
N THR A 131 -5.58 6.44 -0.14
CA THR A 131 -4.86 6.03 1.07
C THR A 131 -4.77 4.51 1.13
N GLY A 132 -3.56 3.98 1.33
CA GLY A 132 -3.31 2.56 1.57
C GLY A 132 -3.85 2.10 2.94
N ALA A 133 -3.78 0.80 3.20
CA ALA A 133 -4.23 0.23 4.46
C ALA A 133 -3.61 0.97 5.66
N GLN A 134 -4.41 1.32 6.65
CA GLN A 134 -4.03 2.07 7.87
C GLN A 134 -3.48 3.49 7.61
N THR A 135 -3.41 3.96 6.39
CA THR A 135 -2.98 5.33 6.08
C THR A 135 -4.12 6.30 6.38
N ILE A 136 -3.82 7.32 7.16
CA ILE A 136 -4.72 8.45 7.44
C ILE A 136 -4.24 9.68 6.68
N SER A 137 -5.14 10.64 6.48
CA SER A 137 -4.83 11.90 5.81
C SER A 137 -5.40 13.08 6.59
N SER A 138 -4.70 14.19 6.57
CA SER A 138 -5.15 15.44 7.16
C SER A 138 -4.58 16.64 6.42
N ARG A 139 -5.25 17.78 6.55
CA ARG A 139 -4.69 19.08 6.17
C ARG A 139 -3.56 19.44 7.12
N PHE A 140 -2.57 20.15 6.63
CA PHE A 140 -1.54 20.81 7.44
C PHE A 140 -1.44 22.28 7.06
N GLY A 141 -0.87 23.09 7.96
CA GLY A 141 -0.61 24.51 7.80
C GLY A 141 0.62 24.89 8.63
N GLY A 142 1.06 26.15 8.51
CA GLY A 142 2.22 26.67 9.23
C GLY A 142 3.38 27.02 8.29
N GLU A 143 3.99 26.05 7.63
CA GLU A 143 5.02 26.23 6.59
C GLU A 143 4.42 26.39 5.19
N GLY A 144 3.14 26.62 5.09
CA GLY A 144 2.28 26.55 3.93
C GLY A 144 1.13 25.59 4.19
N ASP A 145 0.11 25.63 3.34
CA ASP A 145 -1.05 24.75 3.44
C ASP A 145 -0.92 23.56 2.49
N GLY A 146 -1.50 22.42 2.87
CA GLY A 146 -1.49 21.24 2.03
C GLY A 146 -2.17 20.03 2.65
N TYR A 147 -2.07 18.89 1.97
CA TYR A 147 -2.42 17.59 2.52
C TYR A 147 -1.19 16.77 2.86
N LYS A 148 -1.24 16.08 4.02
CA LYS A 148 -0.31 15.04 4.40
C LYS A 148 -1.05 13.71 4.58
N THR A 149 -0.33 12.64 4.35
CA THR A 149 -0.73 11.27 4.68
C THR A 149 0.28 10.67 5.64
N ILE A 150 -0.22 9.94 6.64
CA ILE A 150 0.58 9.29 7.67
C ILE A 150 0.19 7.81 7.71
N ASN A 151 1.20 6.94 7.64
CA ASN A 151 1.03 5.50 7.81
C ASN A 151 1.86 4.99 8.98
N PRO A 152 1.30 4.18 9.91
CA PRO A 152 2.02 3.54 11.01
C PRO A 152 2.91 2.39 10.50
N TYR A 153 3.86 2.69 9.64
CA TYR A 153 4.64 1.71 8.88
C TYR A 153 5.59 0.86 9.75
N GLN A 154 5.89 1.27 10.97
CA GLN A 154 6.76 0.56 11.92
C GLN A 154 8.14 0.20 11.33
N TRP A 155 8.77 1.16 10.66
CA TRP A 155 10.12 0.96 10.16
C TRP A 155 11.09 0.62 11.31
N ALA A 156 12.13 -0.18 10.99
CA ALA A 156 13.12 -0.67 11.94
C ALA A 156 14.51 -0.07 11.67
N LEU A 157 15.29 0.11 12.72
CA LEU A 157 16.70 0.45 12.61
C LEU A 157 17.48 -0.63 11.83
N ASN A 158 18.55 -0.22 11.18
CA ASN A 158 19.47 -1.08 10.42
C ASN A 158 18.82 -1.86 9.26
N THR A 159 17.67 -1.38 8.80
CA THR A 159 16.95 -1.97 7.65
C THR A 159 16.94 -0.97 6.49
N TRP A 160 17.31 -1.43 5.29
CA TRP A 160 17.20 -0.66 4.07
C TRP A 160 15.77 -0.63 3.55
N TYR A 161 15.31 0.57 3.20
CA TYR A 161 14.03 0.81 2.55
C TYR A 161 14.25 1.54 1.23
N ASN A 162 13.56 1.10 0.16
CA ASN A 162 13.34 1.94 -1.01
C ASN A 162 12.11 2.81 -0.76
N ILE A 163 12.22 4.11 -0.99
CA ILE A 163 11.06 4.98 -1.13
C ILE A 163 11.01 5.44 -2.59
N ALA A 164 9.88 5.17 -3.24
CA ALA A 164 9.65 5.57 -4.62
C ALA A 164 8.47 6.54 -4.70
N LEU A 165 8.65 7.58 -5.48
CA LEU A 165 7.59 8.49 -5.92
C LEU A 165 7.28 8.20 -7.38
N ARG A 166 6.00 8.20 -7.74
CA ARG A 166 5.55 8.12 -9.12
C ARG A 166 4.54 9.22 -9.40
N ALA A 167 4.80 10.05 -10.41
CA ALA A 167 3.88 11.08 -10.89
C ALA A 167 3.28 10.69 -12.23
N TRP A 168 2.00 10.98 -12.43
CA TRP A 168 1.29 10.79 -13.69
C TRP A 168 0.17 11.80 -13.85
N LYS A 169 -0.20 12.09 -15.09
CA LYS A 169 -1.29 13.01 -15.42
C LYS A 169 -2.54 12.24 -15.82
N ARG A 170 -3.69 12.67 -15.31
CA ARG A 170 -4.99 12.14 -15.67
C ARG A 170 -6.08 13.16 -15.35
N ASP A 171 -7.04 13.32 -16.22
CA ASP A 171 -8.26 14.12 -16.00
C ASP A 171 -7.96 15.57 -15.51
N GLY A 172 -6.93 16.21 -16.09
CA GLY A 172 -6.52 17.58 -15.73
C GLY A 172 -5.82 17.70 -14.37
N LYS A 173 -5.35 16.58 -13.81
CA LYS A 173 -4.62 16.53 -12.54
C LYS A 173 -3.27 15.84 -12.70
N LEU A 174 -2.32 16.28 -11.87
CA LEU A 174 -1.08 15.58 -11.59
C LEU A 174 -1.25 14.79 -10.30
N TYR A 175 -1.12 13.48 -10.40
CA TYR A 175 -1.13 12.54 -9.28
C TYR A 175 0.30 12.19 -8.90
N ILE A 176 0.56 12.03 -7.59
CA ILE A 176 1.86 11.65 -7.04
C ILE A 176 1.62 10.53 -6.04
N GLY A 177 2.01 9.33 -6.42
CA GLY A 177 1.94 8.13 -5.58
C GLY A 177 3.24 7.94 -4.79
N THR A 178 3.11 7.57 -3.52
CA THR A 178 4.22 7.22 -2.62
C THR A 178 4.20 5.72 -2.34
N PHE A 179 5.34 5.08 -2.58
CA PHE A 179 5.53 3.63 -2.43
C PHE A 179 6.77 3.38 -1.56
N ILE A 180 6.69 2.38 -0.69
CA ILE A 180 7.83 1.93 0.11
C ILE A 180 8.06 0.43 -0.06
N GLN A 181 9.33 0.03 -0.12
CA GLN A 181 9.74 -1.37 -0.10
C GLN A 181 10.67 -1.63 1.06
N ASN A 182 10.35 -2.59 1.89
CA ASN A 182 11.31 -3.15 2.83
C ASN A 182 12.26 -4.09 2.06
N GLN A 183 13.55 -3.78 2.03
CA GLN A 183 14.54 -4.53 1.26
C GLN A 183 14.80 -5.93 1.83
N SER A 184 14.58 -6.15 3.13
CA SER A 184 14.76 -7.47 3.76
C SER A 184 13.64 -8.45 3.40
N SER A 185 12.39 -7.97 3.32
CA SER A 185 11.24 -8.80 2.92
C SER A 185 10.95 -8.74 1.42
N GLY A 186 11.45 -7.74 0.73
CA GLY A 186 11.14 -7.46 -0.68
C GLY A 186 9.74 -6.89 -0.94
N VAL A 187 8.91 -6.75 0.10
CA VAL A 187 7.50 -6.36 -0.02
C VAL A 187 7.37 -4.87 -0.30
N TRP A 188 6.63 -4.53 -1.35
CA TRP A 188 6.19 -3.18 -1.68
C TRP A 188 4.83 -2.85 -1.06
N PHE A 189 4.69 -1.61 -0.64
CA PHE A 189 3.44 -1.06 -0.15
C PHE A 189 3.16 0.30 -0.79
N HIS A 190 1.96 0.48 -1.38
CA HIS A 190 1.45 1.75 -1.87
C HIS A 190 0.78 2.49 -0.71
N THR A 191 1.44 3.50 -0.18
CA THR A 191 1.00 4.21 1.03
C THR A 191 -0.10 5.20 0.73
N SER A 192 0.08 6.01 -0.31
CA SER A 192 -0.90 7.04 -0.69
C SER A 192 -0.69 7.55 -2.11
N THR A 193 -1.71 8.22 -2.61
CA THR A 193 -1.63 9.09 -3.80
C THR A 193 -2.27 10.43 -3.45
N LEU A 194 -1.49 11.49 -3.60
CA LEU A 194 -1.94 12.86 -3.52
C LEU A 194 -2.07 13.44 -4.93
N ALA A 195 -2.89 14.49 -5.11
CA ALA A 195 -3.08 15.11 -6.40
C ALA A 195 -3.18 16.63 -6.30
N ILE A 196 -2.78 17.31 -7.37
CA ILE A 196 -2.94 18.75 -7.61
C ILE A 196 -3.45 18.96 -9.04
N PRO A 197 -3.96 20.15 -9.40
CA PRO A 197 -4.19 20.48 -10.79
C PRO A 197 -2.95 20.26 -11.65
N GLU A 198 -3.17 19.88 -12.90
CA GLU A 198 -2.08 19.54 -13.82
C GLU A 198 -1.13 20.72 -14.00
N ARG A 199 0.16 20.42 -13.98
CA ARG A 199 1.26 21.37 -14.27
C ARG A 199 2.26 20.75 -15.24
N THR A 200 3.17 21.57 -15.80
CA THR A 200 4.20 21.10 -16.72
C THR A 200 5.24 20.22 -16.02
N THR A 201 5.74 20.67 -14.87
CA THR A 201 6.71 19.93 -14.05
C THR A 201 6.06 18.78 -13.32
N PHE A 202 6.69 17.61 -13.34
CA PHE A 202 6.27 16.44 -12.56
C PHE A 202 6.84 16.50 -11.13
N LEU A 203 8.00 15.90 -10.90
CA LEU A 203 8.65 15.83 -9.57
C LEU A 203 9.89 16.74 -9.47
N GLY A 204 10.28 17.38 -10.58
CA GLY A 204 11.48 18.22 -10.66
C GLY A 204 12.76 17.42 -10.90
N SER A 205 13.82 18.18 -11.26
CA SER A 205 15.15 17.65 -11.58
C SER A 205 16.11 17.61 -10.39
N SER A 206 15.64 17.89 -9.18
CA SER A 206 16.44 17.82 -7.95
C SER A 206 15.75 16.92 -6.92
N ASN A 207 16.53 16.40 -6.00
CA ASN A 207 16.04 15.74 -4.79
C ASN A 207 16.81 16.29 -3.60
N ASP A 208 16.13 16.52 -2.50
CA ASP A 208 16.72 16.91 -1.23
C ASP A 208 16.27 15.90 -0.17
N ALA A 209 17.22 15.11 0.34
CA ALA A 209 16.97 14.31 1.53
C ALA A 209 17.43 15.13 2.74
N PHE A 210 16.66 15.09 3.84
CA PHE A 210 17.02 15.86 5.02
C PHE A 210 16.76 15.13 6.32
N LEU A 211 17.53 15.50 7.35
CA LEU A 211 17.29 15.17 8.73
C LEU A 211 16.85 16.43 9.46
N GLU A 212 15.77 16.34 10.23
CA GLU A 212 15.25 17.48 11.00
C GLU A 212 14.75 17.05 12.37
N ASN A 213 15.41 17.57 13.41
CA ASN A 213 14.90 17.55 14.77
C ASN A 213 13.98 18.75 14.98
N TRP A 214 12.65 18.54 14.82
CA TRP A 214 11.69 19.65 14.84
C TRP A 214 11.27 20.15 16.22
N VAL A 215 11.75 19.55 17.33
CA VAL A 215 11.50 19.98 18.69
C VAL A 215 12.79 20.18 19.44
N GLY A 216 13.16 21.43 19.73
CA GLY A 216 14.36 21.80 20.47
C GLY A 216 14.12 22.20 21.92
N THR A 217 12.85 22.40 22.29
CA THR A 217 12.49 22.92 23.64
C THR A 217 12.27 21.84 24.68
N ASN A 218 12.13 20.57 24.28
CA ASN A 218 11.91 19.46 25.18
C ASN A 218 13.18 18.60 25.31
N PRO A 219 13.79 18.51 26.50
CA PRO A 219 15.02 17.76 26.74
C PRO A 219 14.88 16.24 26.55
N ASP A 220 13.67 15.69 26.49
CA ASP A 220 13.47 14.26 26.26
C ASP A 220 13.74 13.85 24.81
N TYR A 221 13.77 14.81 23.87
CA TYR A 221 13.97 14.54 22.44
C TYR A 221 14.58 15.71 21.64
N ASP A 222 15.32 16.60 22.31
CA ASP A 222 16.08 17.69 21.69
C ASP A 222 17.38 17.20 21.02
N GLY A 223 18.27 18.11 20.67
CA GLY A 223 19.55 17.84 20.01
C GLY A 223 20.56 17.02 20.81
N ARG A 224 20.30 16.68 22.09
CA ARG A 224 21.21 15.83 22.89
C ARG A 224 21.31 14.40 22.41
N TYR A 225 20.35 13.94 21.60
CA TYR A 225 20.31 12.57 21.06
C TYR A 225 20.86 12.54 19.64
N VAL A 226 21.70 11.55 19.37
CA VAL A 226 22.24 11.33 18.02
C VAL A 226 21.18 10.68 17.13
N ARG A 227 21.06 11.18 15.91
CA ARG A 227 20.29 10.59 14.82
C ARG A 227 21.18 10.43 13.62
N LYS A 228 21.07 9.27 12.95
CA LYS A 228 21.91 8.94 11.82
C LYS A 228 21.18 8.09 10.80
N ALA A 229 21.28 8.49 9.55
CA ALA A 229 20.76 7.71 8.43
C ALA A 229 21.77 7.67 7.28
N PHE A 230 21.70 6.57 6.53
CA PHE A 230 22.42 6.35 5.28
C PHE A 230 21.48 6.44 4.10
N PHE A 231 21.96 7.01 3.00
CA PHE A 231 21.22 7.25 1.77
C PHE A 231 22.02 6.76 0.57
N LYS A 232 21.40 5.99 -0.33
CA LYS A 232 22.03 5.53 -1.55
C LYS A 232 21.06 5.27 -2.70
N ASP A 233 21.63 5.06 -3.88
CA ASP A 233 20.88 4.70 -5.09
C ASP A 233 19.78 5.72 -5.40
N CYS A 234 20.13 7.02 -5.41
CA CYS A 234 19.22 8.08 -5.78
C CYS A 234 19.12 8.17 -7.31
N TRP A 235 17.93 7.87 -7.86
CA TRP A 235 17.66 7.79 -9.28
C TRP A 235 16.43 8.59 -9.67
N ASN A 236 16.48 9.22 -10.84
CA ASN A 236 15.31 9.78 -11.52
C ASN A 236 14.99 8.96 -12.78
N LEU A 237 13.70 8.65 -12.98
CA LEU A 237 13.18 8.22 -14.28
C LEU A 237 12.57 9.46 -14.94
N ASN A 238 13.11 9.91 -16.05
CA ASN A 238 12.70 11.14 -16.70
C ASN A 238 11.45 10.97 -17.60
N THR A 239 10.96 12.06 -18.15
CA THR A 239 9.77 12.07 -19.01
C THR A 239 9.95 11.32 -20.33
N SER A 240 11.19 11.05 -20.74
CA SER A 240 11.54 10.20 -21.89
C SER A 240 11.73 8.72 -21.51
N ASN A 241 11.37 8.34 -20.30
CA ASN A 241 11.49 6.98 -19.78
C ASN A 241 12.94 6.48 -19.69
N THR A 242 13.87 7.38 -19.40
CA THR A 242 15.30 7.09 -19.23
C THR A 242 15.69 7.29 -17.78
N TRP A 243 16.41 6.31 -17.21
CA TRP A 243 16.99 6.43 -15.89
C TRP A 243 18.19 7.36 -15.90
N GLU A 244 18.20 8.32 -14.98
CA GLU A 244 19.26 9.32 -14.81
C GLU A 244 19.92 9.18 -13.46
N LYS A 245 21.25 9.17 -13.45
CA LYS A 245 22.08 9.39 -12.27
C LYS A 245 22.09 10.88 -11.92
N HIS A 246 22.32 11.18 -10.65
CA HIS A 246 22.61 12.55 -10.24
C HIS A 246 23.95 13.04 -10.82
N THR A 247 23.98 14.27 -11.27
CA THR A 247 25.18 14.94 -11.82
C THR A 247 25.98 15.66 -10.75
N SER A 248 25.32 16.11 -9.68
CA SER A 248 25.96 16.69 -8.51
C SER A 248 25.29 16.24 -7.23
N ARG A 249 26.03 16.30 -6.13
CA ARG A 249 25.59 16.01 -4.78
C ARG A 249 26.39 16.83 -3.79
N SER A 250 25.69 17.38 -2.81
CA SER A 250 26.29 18.18 -1.77
C SER A 250 25.49 18.06 -0.49
N PHE A 251 26.15 18.34 0.60
CA PHE A 251 25.55 18.43 1.92
C PHE A 251 25.58 19.86 2.41
N SER A 252 24.57 20.25 3.22
CA SER A 252 24.60 21.43 4.06
C SER A 252 23.94 21.14 5.42
N ALA A 253 24.45 21.78 6.47
CA ALA A 253 23.79 21.88 7.76
C ALA A 253 23.34 23.33 7.97
N ASN A 254 22.09 23.53 8.41
CA ASN A 254 21.60 24.86 8.69
C ASN A 254 22.34 25.49 9.85
N ALA A 255 22.63 26.78 9.76
CA ALA A 255 23.06 27.55 10.94
C ALA A 255 21.89 27.61 11.92
N GLY A 256 22.22 27.75 13.18
CA GLY A 256 21.21 27.98 14.21
C GLY A 256 20.56 29.33 14.05
N ASP A 257 19.70 29.46 13.05
CA ASP A 257 18.90 30.64 12.84
C ASP A 257 18.08 30.87 14.10
N GLU A 258 18.13 32.08 14.64
CA GLU A 258 17.38 32.48 15.83
C GLU A 258 17.73 31.74 17.13
N GLY A 259 18.92 31.08 17.19
CA GLY A 259 19.36 30.36 18.39
C GLY A 259 18.67 29.03 18.64
N ARG A 260 17.93 28.48 17.66
CA ARG A 260 17.22 27.19 17.79
C ARG A 260 18.11 26.02 18.13
N ASN A 261 19.33 26.00 17.63
CA ASN A 261 20.23 24.85 17.85
C ASN A 261 20.99 24.94 19.19
N GLY A 262 20.99 26.09 19.86
CA GLY A 262 21.64 26.27 21.13
C GLY A 262 23.07 25.72 21.17
N ILE A 263 23.35 24.85 22.13
CA ILE A 263 24.68 24.23 22.28
C ILE A 263 24.98 23.16 21.22
N TYR A 264 23.97 22.70 20.48
CA TYR A 264 24.11 21.67 19.43
C TYR A 264 24.31 22.27 18.03
N ASP A 265 24.50 23.60 17.90
CA ASP A 265 24.66 24.28 16.60
C ASP A 265 25.73 23.68 15.69
N ARG A 266 26.76 23.08 16.26
CA ARG A 266 27.83 22.40 15.52
C ARG A 266 27.76 20.86 15.60
N ALA A 267 26.70 20.32 16.16
CA ALA A 267 26.54 18.87 16.31
C ALA A 267 25.98 18.23 15.03
N PHE A 268 26.76 18.25 13.94
CA PHE A 268 26.44 17.66 12.65
C PHE A 268 27.66 17.01 12.00
N ASN A 269 27.42 16.01 11.14
CA ASN A 269 28.42 15.43 10.26
C ASN A 269 27.77 14.75 9.05
N SER A 270 28.50 14.70 7.95
CA SER A 270 28.10 13.97 6.76
C SER A 270 29.33 13.51 5.99
N GLY A 271 29.12 12.57 5.10
CA GLY A 271 30.18 12.05 4.24
C GLY A 271 29.68 10.91 3.37
N TYR A 272 30.63 10.26 2.74
CA TYR A 272 30.43 9.02 1.99
C TYR A 272 31.12 7.87 2.73
N ASP A 273 30.37 6.85 3.06
CA ASP A 273 30.85 5.62 3.70
C ASP A 273 31.07 4.54 2.63
N THR A 274 32.31 4.14 2.47
CA THR A 274 32.71 3.15 1.45
C THR A 274 32.28 1.73 1.78
N THR A 275 32.04 1.41 3.06
CA THR A 275 31.56 0.10 3.49
C THR A 275 30.09 -0.08 3.15
N GLU A 276 29.29 0.94 3.42
CA GLU A 276 27.87 0.96 3.09
C GLU A 276 27.59 1.33 1.62
N ASP A 277 28.59 1.84 0.91
CA ASP A 277 28.46 2.45 -0.40
C ASP A 277 27.33 3.49 -0.42
N ALA A 278 27.33 4.38 0.56
CA ALA A 278 26.22 5.27 0.86
C ALA A 278 26.69 6.61 1.43
N TYR A 279 25.91 7.65 1.21
CA TYR A 279 26.04 8.92 1.92
C TYR A 279 25.41 8.79 3.30
N PHE A 280 25.94 9.48 4.29
CA PHE A 280 25.31 9.56 5.60
C PHE A 280 25.08 11.00 6.02
N MET A 281 24.06 11.19 6.84
CA MET A 281 23.82 12.38 7.65
C MET A 281 23.73 11.95 9.11
N GLU A 282 24.33 12.72 10.00
CA GLU A 282 24.39 12.45 11.44
C GLU A 282 24.39 13.75 12.22
N HIS A 283 23.41 13.96 13.09
CA HIS A 283 23.35 15.15 13.93
C HIS A 283 22.98 14.84 15.38
N GLY A 284 23.19 15.85 16.23
CA GLY A 284 22.91 15.78 17.67
C GLY A 284 24.00 15.12 18.51
N GLY A 285 23.80 15.11 19.81
CA GLY A 285 24.73 14.58 20.80
C GLY A 285 26.10 15.24 20.77
N ASN A 286 27.13 14.41 20.72
CA ASN A 286 28.53 14.83 20.63
C ASN A 286 29.07 14.77 19.21
N THR A 287 28.20 14.69 18.19
CA THR A 287 28.60 14.68 16.78
C THR A 287 29.41 15.93 16.47
N GLN A 288 30.50 15.77 15.72
CA GLN A 288 31.36 16.87 15.30
C GLN A 288 31.55 16.82 13.79
N PRO A 289 31.60 17.99 13.10
CA PRO A 289 31.92 18.05 11.71
C PRO A 289 33.30 17.45 11.42
N SER A 290 33.39 16.61 10.39
CA SER A 290 34.68 16.09 9.92
C SER A 290 35.59 17.23 9.41
N ALA A 291 36.89 16.95 9.31
CA ALA A 291 37.87 17.95 8.86
C ALA A 291 37.55 18.58 7.51
N GLY A 292 36.84 17.89 6.62
CA GLY A 292 36.41 18.39 5.32
C GLY A 292 35.50 19.60 5.37
N PHE A 293 34.82 19.84 6.49
CA PHE A 293 33.99 21.03 6.67
C PHE A 293 34.78 22.31 7.03
N GLY A 294 35.97 22.17 7.64
CA GLY A 294 36.68 23.32 8.19
C GLY A 294 35.77 24.07 9.19
N THR A 295 35.59 25.37 8.98
CA THR A 295 34.65 26.21 9.74
C THR A 295 33.28 26.29 9.10
N GLY A 296 33.11 25.73 7.89
CA GLY A 296 31.87 25.76 7.12
C GLY A 296 30.82 24.75 7.57
N ARG A 297 29.73 24.70 6.82
CA ARG A 297 28.58 23.84 7.03
C ARG A 297 28.17 23.08 5.77
N THR A 298 28.96 23.20 4.70
CA THR A 298 28.70 22.55 3.40
C THR A 298 29.82 21.61 3.03
N LEU A 299 29.49 20.54 2.32
CA LEU A 299 30.44 19.54 1.85
C LEU A 299 30.04 19.07 0.46
N SER A 300 30.99 19.10 -0.49
CA SER A 300 30.83 18.37 -1.76
C SER A 300 31.12 16.91 -1.55
N LEU A 301 30.26 16.04 -2.07
CA LEU A 301 30.33 14.60 -1.85
C LEU A 301 30.85 13.88 -3.11
N PRO A 302 31.60 12.78 -2.96
CA PRO A 302 32.03 11.97 -4.10
C PRO A 302 30.85 11.26 -4.76
N GLU A 303 31.04 10.72 -5.95
CA GLU A 303 30.06 9.84 -6.57
C GLU A 303 30.03 8.50 -5.83
N GLN A 304 28.84 7.92 -5.71
CA GLN A 304 28.64 6.58 -5.15
C GLN A 304 29.33 5.56 -6.06
N SER A 305 30.20 4.69 -5.52
CA SER A 305 31.09 3.86 -6.32
C SER A 305 30.37 2.71 -7.02
N ASN A 306 29.37 2.10 -6.37
CA ASN A 306 28.66 0.94 -6.90
C ASN A 306 27.29 1.25 -7.48
N GLN A 307 26.95 2.52 -7.67
CA GLN A 307 25.73 2.89 -8.37
C GLN A 307 25.82 2.51 -9.84
N GLY A 308 25.05 1.50 -10.26
CA GLY A 308 24.98 1.03 -11.64
C GLY A 308 24.55 2.11 -12.64
N THR A 309 24.42 1.74 -13.91
CA THR A 309 23.93 2.65 -14.96
C THR A 309 22.42 2.86 -14.91
N ILE A 310 21.69 1.87 -14.36
CA ILE A 310 20.25 1.89 -14.11
C ILE A 310 19.97 1.12 -12.80
N PRO A 311 18.87 1.43 -12.08
CA PRO A 311 18.52 0.64 -10.90
C PRO A 311 18.08 -0.77 -11.27
N THR A 312 18.48 -1.76 -10.47
CA THR A 312 18.00 -3.13 -10.60
C THR A 312 16.63 -3.24 -9.96
N LEU A 313 15.60 -3.44 -10.79
CA LEU A 313 14.20 -3.51 -10.37
C LEU A 313 13.56 -4.81 -10.88
N THR A 314 12.64 -5.34 -10.10
CA THR A 314 11.78 -6.44 -10.54
C THR A 314 10.60 -5.88 -11.34
N ILE A 315 10.23 -6.52 -12.44
CA ILE A 315 9.04 -6.12 -13.24
C ILE A 315 7.78 -6.47 -12.48
N GLY A 316 6.75 -5.63 -12.56
CA GLY A 316 5.42 -5.89 -11.99
C GLY A 316 4.83 -7.20 -12.49
N GLU A 317 4.10 -7.92 -11.63
CA GLU A 317 3.58 -9.26 -11.94
C GLU A 317 2.16 -9.43 -11.41
N ILE A 318 1.30 -10.07 -12.19
CA ILE A 318 -0.02 -10.52 -11.76
C ILE A 318 0.13 -11.91 -11.17
N GLN A 319 -0.16 -12.07 -9.89
CA GLN A 319 -0.10 -13.35 -9.18
C GLN A 319 -1.28 -14.25 -9.56
N SER A 320 -2.48 -13.68 -9.65
CA SER A 320 -3.69 -14.40 -10.04
C SER A 320 -4.76 -13.45 -10.58
N ALA A 321 -5.69 -14.00 -11.36
CA ALA A 321 -6.84 -13.26 -11.84
C ALA A 321 -8.07 -14.16 -11.99
N THR A 322 -9.26 -13.53 -11.99
CA THR A 322 -10.54 -14.17 -12.27
C THR A 322 -11.35 -13.31 -13.22
N ALA A 323 -12.13 -13.94 -14.09
CA ALA A 323 -13.06 -13.27 -14.99
C ALA A 323 -14.41 -13.99 -14.96
N VAL A 324 -15.48 -13.28 -14.60
CA VAL A 324 -16.83 -13.84 -14.43
C VAL A 324 -17.82 -13.06 -15.28
N ALA A 325 -18.53 -13.75 -16.17
CA ALA A 325 -19.59 -13.18 -16.98
C ALA A 325 -20.92 -13.20 -16.21
N ASN A 326 -21.66 -12.09 -16.32
CA ASN A 326 -23.05 -11.99 -15.87
C ASN A 326 -23.84 -11.19 -16.92
N GLY A 327 -24.62 -11.89 -17.74
CA GLY A 327 -25.26 -11.30 -18.91
C GLY A 327 -24.23 -10.69 -19.87
N ASN A 328 -24.38 -9.41 -20.17
CA ASN A 328 -23.50 -8.65 -21.07
C ASN A 328 -22.31 -8.00 -20.36
N THR A 329 -22.00 -8.40 -19.13
CA THR A 329 -20.87 -7.85 -18.37
C THR A 329 -19.88 -8.96 -17.99
N VAL A 330 -18.58 -8.63 -17.99
CA VAL A 330 -17.52 -9.48 -17.47
C VAL A 330 -16.82 -8.72 -16.34
N THR A 331 -16.94 -9.20 -15.13
CA THR A 331 -16.19 -8.68 -13.99
C THR A 331 -14.86 -9.40 -13.90
N VAL A 332 -13.78 -8.62 -13.91
CA VAL A 332 -12.40 -9.10 -13.83
C VAL A 332 -11.78 -8.61 -12.54
N ASN A 333 -11.19 -9.52 -11.77
CA ASN A 333 -10.44 -9.20 -10.57
C ASN A 333 -9.03 -9.79 -10.68
N TRP A 334 -8.03 -9.11 -10.11
CA TRP A 334 -6.66 -9.62 -10.08
C TRP A 334 -5.93 -9.25 -8.79
N ILE A 335 -4.91 -10.03 -8.50
CA ILE A 335 -3.99 -9.84 -7.38
C ILE A 335 -2.59 -9.68 -7.95
N ASN A 336 -1.86 -8.66 -7.50
CA ASN A 336 -0.48 -8.46 -7.88
C ASN A 336 0.48 -9.12 -6.90
N ASN A 337 1.62 -9.56 -7.39
CA ASN A 337 2.72 -10.02 -6.56
C ASN A 337 3.38 -8.82 -5.87
N GLN A 338 3.24 -8.73 -4.55
CA GLN A 338 3.78 -7.62 -3.75
C GLN A 338 5.31 -7.61 -3.64
N LEU A 339 6.00 -8.69 -4.05
CA LEU A 339 7.46 -8.75 -4.11
C LEU A 339 8.03 -8.15 -5.41
N LYS A 340 7.16 -7.74 -6.31
CA LYS A 340 7.47 -7.13 -7.61
C LYS A 340 7.09 -5.65 -7.62
N SER A 341 7.62 -4.90 -8.59
CA SER A 341 7.32 -3.49 -8.74
C SER A 341 5.81 -3.21 -8.77
N PRO A 342 5.32 -2.21 -8.03
CA PRO A 342 3.89 -1.91 -7.96
C PRO A 342 3.30 -1.52 -9.29
N GLN A 343 2.04 -1.87 -9.51
CA GLN A 343 1.27 -1.43 -10.66
C GLN A 343 1.14 0.11 -10.69
N LEU A 344 1.31 0.71 -11.86
CA LEU A 344 0.84 2.05 -12.22
C LEU A 344 -0.49 1.97 -12.95
N SER A 345 -0.55 1.11 -13.98
CA SER A 345 -1.71 0.97 -14.85
C SER A 345 -1.96 -0.48 -15.21
N SER A 346 -3.14 -0.74 -15.74
CA SER A 346 -3.53 -2.06 -16.26
C SER A 346 -4.24 -1.93 -17.60
N LYS A 347 -3.96 -2.86 -18.51
CA LYS A 347 -4.68 -3.09 -19.75
C LYS A 347 -5.39 -4.43 -19.66
N ILE A 348 -6.71 -4.42 -19.78
CA ILE A 348 -7.57 -5.61 -19.70
C ILE A 348 -8.26 -5.79 -21.04
N GLU A 349 -8.01 -6.92 -21.71
CA GLU A 349 -8.53 -7.26 -23.01
C GLU A 349 -9.44 -8.47 -22.92
N LEU A 350 -10.67 -8.34 -23.39
CA LEU A 350 -11.60 -9.44 -23.56
C LEU A 350 -11.37 -10.07 -24.95
N LEU A 351 -11.12 -11.39 -24.98
CA LEU A 351 -10.84 -12.14 -26.19
C LEU A 351 -11.97 -13.16 -26.45
N ASN A 352 -12.33 -13.36 -27.71
CA ASN A 352 -13.21 -14.44 -28.13
C ASN A 352 -12.45 -15.77 -28.28
N SER A 353 -13.13 -16.83 -28.66
CA SER A 353 -12.56 -18.18 -28.82
C SER A 353 -11.44 -18.29 -29.86
N SER A 354 -11.37 -17.38 -30.84
CA SER A 354 -10.29 -17.31 -31.83
C SER A 354 -9.10 -16.46 -31.32
N GLY A 355 -9.14 -15.92 -30.10
CA GLY A 355 -8.11 -15.07 -29.55
C GLY A 355 -8.17 -13.61 -30.05
N THR A 356 -9.21 -13.23 -30.76
CA THR A 356 -9.41 -11.86 -31.23
C THR A 356 -9.90 -10.99 -30.07
N VAL A 357 -9.31 -9.79 -29.90
CA VAL A 357 -9.74 -8.80 -28.89
C VAL A 357 -11.07 -8.20 -29.29
N VAL A 358 -12.10 -8.36 -28.46
CA VAL A 358 -13.45 -7.84 -28.68
C VAL A 358 -13.76 -6.60 -27.85
N ASN A 359 -13.02 -6.40 -26.76
CA ASN A 359 -13.10 -5.18 -25.94
C ASN A 359 -11.80 -4.95 -25.17
N THR A 360 -11.50 -3.69 -24.84
CA THR A 360 -10.32 -3.29 -24.06
C THR A 360 -10.67 -2.23 -23.04
N VAL A 361 -10.18 -2.38 -21.81
CA VAL A 361 -10.24 -1.38 -20.76
C VAL A 361 -8.81 -1.04 -20.34
N ASN A 362 -8.49 0.25 -20.32
CA ASN A 362 -7.22 0.77 -19.81
C ASN A 362 -7.49 1.61 -18.55
N GLU A 363 -6.75 1.34 -17.48
CA GLU A 363 -6.85 2.06 -16.21
C GLU A 363 -5.48 2.52 -15.74
N VAL A 364 -5.35 3.81 -15.45
CA VAL A 364 -4.14 4.40 -14.84
C VAL A 364 -4.45 4.71 -13.38
N LEU A 365 -4.56 3.64 -12.58
CA LEU A 365 -4.85 3.69 -11.16
C LEU A 365 -4.03 2.58 -10.45
N PRO A 366 -2.97 2.94 -9.70
CA PRO A 366 -2.10 1.97 -9.03
C PRO A 366 -2.83 1.01 -8.08
N GLN A 367 -3.90 1.47 -7.45
CA GLN A 367 -4.71 0.69 -6.49
C GLN A 367 -5.80 -0.17 -7.15
N LYS A 368 -6.08 -0.01 -8.45
CA LYS A 368 -7.17 -0.72 -9.12
C LYS A 368 -6.87 -2.22 -9.24
N ARG A 369 -7.81 -3.06 -8.81
CA ARG A 369 -7.72 -4.52 -8.84
C ARG A 369 -8.96 -5.19 -9.41
N SER A 370 -9.88 -4.40 -9.93
CA SER A 370 -11.12 -4.90 -10.51
C SER A 370 -11.65 -3.96 -11.59
N VAL A 371 -12.17 -4.53 -12.67
CA VAL A 371 -12.93 -3.79 -13.70
C VAL A 371 -14.14 -4.59 -14.12
N THR A 372 -15.15 -3.91 -14.65
CA THR A 372 -16.29 -4.53 -15.33
C THR A 372 -16.26 -4.10 -16.79
N ILE A 373 -16.21 -5.09 -17.69
CA ILE A 373 -16.27 -4.89 -19.13
C ILE A 373 -17.70 -5.13 -19.58
N THR A 374 -18.34 -4.15 -20.20
CA THR A 374 -19.64 -4.34 -20.86
C THR A 374 -19.41 -4.72 -22.31
N SER A 375 -19.89 -5.89 -22.73
CA SER A 375 -19.73 -6.40 -24.07
C SER A 375 -20.87 -7.36 -24.39
N SER A 376 -21.42 -7.30 -25.63
CA SER A 376 -22.37 -8.30 -26.07
C SER A 376 -21.64 -9.63 -26.28
N LEU A 377 -21.76 -10.51 -25.28
CA LEU A 377 -21.19 -11.86 -25.36
C LEU A 377 -22.09 -12.74 -26.24
N GLY A 378 -21.56 -13.17 -27.39
CA GLY A 378 -22.20 -14.23 -28.20
C GLY A 378 -22.01 -15.61 -27.57
N THR A 379 -22.54 -16.62 -28.24
CA THR A 379 -22.29 -18.02 -27.90
C THR A 379 -20.81 -18.35 -28.15
N GLY A 380 -20.09 -18.83 -27.16
CA GLY A 380 -18.68 -19.24 -27.30
C GLY A 380 -17.87 -19.01 -26.00
N ASN A 381 -16.66 -19.52 -26.04
CA ASN A 381 -15.72 -19.32 -24.92
C ASN A 381 -15.03 -17.97 -25.08
N TYR A 382 -14.91 -17.27 -23.98
CA TYR A 382 -14.16 -16.03 -23.88
C TYR A 382 -13.00 -16.18 -22.89
N SER A 383 -11.99 -15.36 -23.05
CA SER A 383 -10.90 -15.22 -22.07
C SER A 383 -10.59 -13.75 -21.85
N VAL A 384 -9.95 -13.45 -20.73
CA VAL A 384 -9.46 -12.11 -20.42
C VAL A 384 -7.94 -12.16 -20.31
N ARG A 385 -7.28 -11.28 -21.04
CA ARG A 385 -5.84 -11.04 -20.95
C ARG A 385 -5.59 -9.74 -20.21
N ILE A 386 -4.75 -9.79 -19.16
CA ILE A 386 -4.39 -8.64 -18.32
C ILE A 386 -2.90 -8.41 -18.46
N THR A 387 -2.51 -7.16 -18.69
CA THR A 387 -1.11 -6.71 -18.69
C THR A 387 -1.00 -5.50 -17.74
N LEU A 388 -0.02 -5.49 -16.88
CA LEU A 388 0.30 -4.34 -16.03
C LEU A 388 1.44 -3.52 -16.64
N THR A 389 1.38 -2.21 -16.43
CA THR A 389 2.56 -1.35 -16.48
C THR A 389 2.86 -0.95 -15.04
N ASP A 390 4.09 -1.19 -14.58
CA ASP A 390 4.50 -0.85 -13.21
C ASP A 390 4.87 0.64 -13.07
N ILE A 391 5.14 1.07 -11.82
CA ILE A 391 5.47 2.47 -11.51
C ILE A 391 6.76 2.96 -12.18
N PHE A 392 7.54 2.08 -12.78
CA PHE A 392 8.78 2.36 -13.51
C PHE A 392 8.64 2.15 -15.02
N ASN A 393 7.40 2.12 -15.52
CA ASN A 393 7.05 1.94 -16.93
C ASN A 393 7.49 0.61 -17.56
N GLN A 394 7.69 -0.44 -16.77
CA GLN A 394 7.96 -1.78 -17.26
C GLN A 394 6.64 -2.56 -17.42
N ASN A 395 6.48 -3.27 -18.53
CA ASN A 395 5.29 -4.10 -18.76
C ASN A 395 5.47 -5.51 -18.21
N SER A 396 4.47 -6.01 -17.50
CA SER A 396 4.41 -7.40 -17.04
C SER A 396 4.28 -8.37 -18.22
N ALA A 397 4.65 -9.62 -18.00
CA ALA A 397 4.10 -10.69 -18.80
C ALA A 397 2.55 -10.67 -18.71
N PRO A 398 1.82 -10.89 -19.82
CA PRO A 398 0.37 -10.95 -19.77
C PRO A 398 -0.11 -12.23 -19.07
N LEU A 399 -1.14 -12.12 -18.22
CA LEU A 399 -1.87 -13.25 -17.67
C LEU A 399 -3.20 -13.39 -18.41
N THR A 400 -3.47 -14.59 -18.94
CA THR A 400 -4.75 -14.89 -19.59
C THR A 400 -5.53 -15.90 -18.76
N VAL A 401 -6.80 -15.57 -18.46
CA VAL A 401 -7.72 -16.42 -17.70
C VAL A 401 -9.03 -16.63 -18.49
N PRO A 402 -9.65 -17.81 -18.41
CA PRO A 402 -10.95 -18.02 -19.04
C PRO A 402 -12.04 -17.19 -18.35
N VAL A 403 -13.04 -16.75 -19.11
CA VAL A 403 -14.27 -16.17 -18.59
C VAL A 403 -15.19 -17.31 -18.16
N SER A 404 -15.49 -17.40 -16.86
CA SER A 404 -16.49 -18.32 -16.33
C SER A 404 -17.88 -17.69 -16.40
N SER A 405 -18.92 -18.50 -16.56
CA SER A 405 -20.30 -18.05 -16.39
C SER A 405 -20.55 -17.73 -14.91
N GLY A 406 -21.22 -16.60 -14.65
CA GLY A 406 -21.66 -16.25 -13.31
C GLY A 406 -22.64 -17.28 -12.76
N ILE A 407 -22.59 -17.49 -11.44
CA ILE A 407 -23.51 -18.41 -10.78
C ILE A 407 -24.83 -17.70 -10.54
N SER A 408 -25.90 -18.22 -11.16
CA SER A 408 -27.24 -17.68 -10.98
C SER A 408 -27.87 -18.20 -9.68
N GLY A 409 -28.29 -17.29 -8.80
CA GLY A 409 -29.05 -17.62 -7.60
C GLY A 409 -30.45 -18.21 -7.90
N SER A 410 -30.93 -18.22 -9.14
CA SER A 410 -32.19 -18.86 -9.56
C SER A 410 -32.00 -20.26 -10.12
N THR A 411 -30.78 -20.66 -10.45
CA THR A 411 -30.46 -21.95 -11.10
C THR A 411 -30.07 -22.99 -10.07
N TRP A 412 -30.54 -24.23 -10.25
CA TRP A 412 -30.05 -25.39 -9.53
C TRP A 412 -28.84 -25.98 -10.22
N TYR A 413 -27.86 -26.45 -9.47
CA TYR A 413 -26.62 -27.04 -9.99
C TYR A 413 -26.41 -28.42 -9.40
N LYS A 414 -25.85 -29.33 -10.18
CA LYS A 414 -25.09 -30.47 -9.66
C LYS A 414 -23.65 -30.06 -9.49
N ILE A 415 -23.02 -30.46 -8.38
CA ILE A 415 -21.65 -30.12 -8.03
C ILE A 415 -20.80 -31.38 -8.13
N LYS A 416 -19.94 -31.46 -9.15
CA LYS A 416 -19.18 -32.66 -9.51
C LYS A 416 -17.72 -32.51 -9.12
N ASN A 417 -17.15 -33.49 -8.41
CA ASN A 417 -15.73 -33.49 -8.07
C ASN A 417 -14.88 -33.73 -9.32
N ALA A 418 -13.82 -32.95 -9.51
CA ALA A 418 -12.99 -33.04 -10.72
C ALA A 418 -12.07 -34.28 -10.72
N ALA A 419 -11.74 -34.86 -9.56
CA ALA A 419 -10.92 -36.08 -9.46
C ALA A 419 -11.77 -37.34 -9.63
N SER A 420 -12.88 -37.45 -8.87
CA SER A 420 -13.69 -38.68 -8.83
C SER A 420 -14.77 -38.73 -9.91
N GLY A 421 -15.20 -37.58 -10.42
CA GLY A 421 -16.37 -37.50 -11.30
C GLY A 421 -17.71 -37.74 -10.59
N LEU A 422 -17.72 -37.89 -9.25
CA LEU A 422 -18.93 -38.07 -8.45
C LEU A 422 -19.50 -36.72 -8.00
N TYR A 423 -20.77 -36.71 -7.58
CA TYR A 423 -21.51 -35.51 -7.23
C TYR A 423 -21.65 -35.33 -5.73
N LEU A 424 -21.63 -34.08 -5.26
CA LEU A 424 -22.00 -33.74 -3.90
C LEU A 424 -23.45 -34.14 -3.62
N ALA A 425 -23.66 -34.81 -2.52
CA ALA A 425 -24.95 -35.26 -2.04
C ALA A 425 -25.02 -35.19 -0.53
N ILE A 426 -26.22 -35.22 0.03
CA ILE A 426 -26.42 -35.48 1.45
C ILE A 426 -26.59 -36.99 1.69
N GLU A 427 -25.87 -37.48 2.68
CA GLU A 427 -25.88 -38.89 3.07
C GLU A 427 -27.32 -39.42 3.24
N ASN A 428 -27.61 -40.57 2.61
CA ASN A 428 -28.91 -41.22 2.61
C ASN A 428 -30.07 -40.32 2.12
N ASN A 429 -29.78 -39.26 1.39
CA ASN A 429 -30.77 -38.27 0.96
C ASN A 429 -31.59 -37.66 2.13
N SER A 430 -30.95 -37.58 3.31
CA SER A 430 -31.56 -37.10 4.54
C SER A 430 -32.03 -35.65 4.44
N THR A 431 -33.14 -35.34 5.14
CA THR A 431 -33.60 -33.95 5.34
C THR A 431 -33.30 -33.44 6.76
N ALA A 432 -32.67 -34.25 7.61
CA ALA A 432 -32.37 -33.91 8.98
C ALA A 432 -31.16 -32.95 9.08
N ASN A 433 -31.11 -32.13 10.14
CA ASN A 433 -29.91 -31.40 10.51
C ASN A 433 -28.77 -32.38 10.83
N SER A 434 -27.54 -31.92 10.64
CA SER A 434 -26.30 -32.66 10.92
C SER A 434 -26.06 -33.90 10.03
N ALA A 435 -26.85 -34.12 8.98
CA ALA A 435 -26.56 -35.15 7.99
C ALA A 435 -25.31 -34.73 7.19
N PHE A 436 -24.42 -35.71 6.94
CA PHE A 436 -23.12 -35.46 6.32
C PHE A 436 -23.19 -35.14 4.81
N LEU A 437 -22.29 -34.30 4.38
CA LEU A 437 -21.99 -34.12 2.97
C LEU A 437 -21.12 -35.29 2.49
N VAL A 438 -21.56 -35.96 1.43
CA VAL A 438 -20.85 -37.08 0.80
C VAL A 438 -20.72 -36.87 -0.70
N GLN A 439 -19.82 -37.63 -1.35
CA GLN A 439 -19.91 -37.80 -2.80
C GLN A 439 -20.71 -39.04 -3.15
N SER A 440 -21.46 -38.98 -4.25
CA SER A 440 -22.33 -40.07 -4.68
C SER A 440 -22.35 -40.20 -6.20
N THR A 441 -22.64 -41.40 -6.72
CA THR A 441 -22.95 -41.62 -8.13
C THR A 441 -24.17 -40.81 -8.56
N GLY A 442 -24.25 -40.44 -9.83
CA GLY A 442 -25.26 -39.53 -10.36
C GLY A 442 -26.69 -40.08 -10.21
N ALA A 443 -27.33 -39.82 -9.10
CA ALA A 443 -28.76 -40.02 -8.91
C ALA A 443 -29.56 -38.88 -9.54
N THR A 444 -30.80 -39.13 -9.97
CA THR A 444 -31.71 -38.17 -10.57
C THR A 444 -32.47 -37.29 -9.57
N GLY A 445 -32.24 -37.48 -8.26
CA GLY A 445 -33.01 -36.86 -7.20
C GLY A 445 -32.56 -35.45 -6.80
N ASN A 446 -33.39 -34.76 -6.02
CA ASN A 446 -33.14 -33.41 -5.49
C ASN A 446 -31.99 -33.34 -4.49
N GLY A 447 -31.60 -34.46 -3.85
CA GLY A 447 -30.51 -34.50 -2.88
C GLY A 447 -29.12 -34.16 -3.41
N GLN A 448 -28.95 -34.16 -4.75
CA GLN A 448 -27.70 -33.77 -5.44
C GLN A 448 -27.79 -32.40 -6.11
N LYS A 449 -28.91 -31.69 -5.94
CA LYS A 449 -29.08 -30.35 -6.51
C LYS A 449 -28.85 -29.31 -5.45
N TRP A 450 -28.13 -28.27 -5.83
CA TRP A 450 -27.69 -27.21 -4.95
C TRP A 450 -27.97 -25.85 -5.59
N LYS A 451 -28.29 -24.87 -4.77
CA LYS A 451 -28.54 -23.49 -5.19
C LYS A 451 -27.61 -22.58 -4.42
N PHE A 452 -27.08 -21.57 -5.09
CA PHE A 452 -26.15 -20.62 -4.53
C PHE A 452 -26.88 -19.29 -4.26
N ASN A 453 -27.32 -19.07 -3.04
CA ASN A 453 -27.96 -17.81 -2.63
C ASN A 453 -26.89 -16.81 -2.24
N THR A 454 -26.85 -15.67 -2.93
CA THR A 454 -25.86 -14.61 -2.67
C THR A 454 -26.01 -14.02 -1.27
N GLN A 455 -24.90 -13.90 -0.54
CA GLN A 455 -24.81 -13.21 0.74
C GLN A 455 -23.55 -12.32 0.73
N GLY A 456 -23.74 -11.04 0.41
CA GLY A 456 -22.61 -10.11 0.19
C GLY A 456 -21.74 -10.59 -0.99
N THR A 457 -20.47 -10.88 -0.72
CA THR A 457 -19.51 -11.41 -1.71
C THR A 457 -19.39 -12.94 -1.71
N SER A 458 -20.15 -13.63 -0.84
CA SER A 458 -20.15 -15.07 -0.65
C SER A 458 -21.53 -15.68 -0.96
N TYR A 459 -21.66 -16.97 -0.76
CA TYR A 459 -22.88 -17.74 -1.05
C TYR A 459 -23.26 -18.61 0.14
N VAL A 460 -24.57 -18.71 0.39
CA VAL A 460 -25.16 -19.81 1.15
C VAL A 460 -25.57 -20.89 0.15
N VAL A 461 -24.97 -22.09 0.27
CA VAL A 461 -25.20 -23.21 -0.65
C VAL A 461 -26.33 -24.08 -0.09
N VAL A 462 -27.46 -24.12 -0.78
CA VAL A 462 -28.70 -24.73 -0.27
C VAL A 462 -29.04 -26.00 -1.04
N ASN A 463 -29.32 -27.08 -0.32
CA ASN A 463 -29.74 -28.36 -0.90
C ASN A 463 -31.21 -28.33 -1.34
N ALA A 464 -31.53 -28.85 -2.51
CA ALA A 464 -32.90 -28.83 -3.07
C ALA A 464 -33.89 -29.78 -2.38
N ASN A 465 -33.40 -30.84 -1.74
CA ASN A 465 -34.25 -31.81 -1.07
C ASN A 465 -34.67 -31.36 0.33
N SER A 466 -33.71 -30.74 1.07
CA SER A 466 -33.91 -30.41 2.49
C SER A 466 -34.17 -28.92 2.73
N ASN A 467 -33.90 -28.05 1.76
CA ASN A 467 -33.82 -26.57 1.93
C ASN A 467 -32.87 -26.13 3.04
N LYS A 468 -31.83 -26.92 3.33
CA LYS A 468 -30.83 -26.63 4.34
C LYS A 468 -29.54 -26.16 3.72
N ALA A 469 -28.77 -25.35 4.47
CA ALA A 469 -27.47 -24.86 4.06
C ALA A 469 -26.38 -25.92 4.23
N LEU A 470 -25.41 -25.88 3.35
CA LEU A 470 -24.11 -26.50 3.52
C LEU A 470 -23.39 -25.80 4.70
N ASP A 471 -22.91 -26.57 5.67
CA ASP A 471 -22.50 -26.08 6.98
C ASP A 471 -21.21 -26.78 7.47
N ILE A 472 -20.30 -26.02 8.04
CA ILE A 472 -19.19 -26.58 8.81
C ILE A 472 -19.70 -26.91 10.22
N ALA A 473 -19.72 -28.18 10.56
CA ALA A 473 -20.27 -28.66 11.82
C ALA A 473 -19.73 -27.89 13.04
N GLY A 474 -20.61 -27.17 13.73
CA GLY A 474 -20.27 -26.35 14.89
C GLY A 474 -19.32 -25.19 14.61
N GLY A 475 -19.06 -24.84 13.36
CA GLY A 475 -18.08 -23.81 13.00
C GLY A 475 -16.62 -24.19 13.35
N VAL A 476 -16.35 -25.48 13.57
CA VAL A 476 -15.03 -25.96 14.01
C VAL A 476 -14.05 -25.91 12.85
N GLN A 477 -13.01 -25.12 12.99
CA GLN A 477 -11.96 -24.92 11.98
C GLN A 477 -10.81 -25.93 12.17
N ALA A 478 -11.06 -27.19 11.82
CA ALA A 478 -10.08 -28.28 11.92
C ALA A 478 -9.89 -28.99 10.59
N LEU A 479 -8.66 -29.46 10.30
CA LEU A 479 -8.39 -30.33 9.16
C LEU A 479 -9.21 -31.62 9.27
N ASN A 480 -9.77 -32.08 8.16
CA ASN A 480 -10.70 -33.21 8.08
C ASN A 480 -12.02 -33.00 8.87
N GLY A 481 -12.35 -31.73 9.20
CA GLY A 481 -13.59 -31.39 9.87
C GLY A 481 -14.82 -31.71 9.01
N ASN A 482 -15.88 -32.11 9.66
CA ASN A 482 -17.11 -32.57 9.03
C ASN A 482 -17.86 -31.42 8.36
N ILE A 483 -18.30 -31.64 7.13
CA ILE A 483 -19.26 -30.82 6.43
C ILE A 483 -20.63 -31.50 6.51
N ILE A 484 -21.65 -30.76 6.88
CA ILE A 484 -23.00 -31.22 7.10
C ILE A 484 -24.01 -30.33 6.37
N GLN A 485 -25.27 -30.69 6.40
CA GLN A 485 -26.35 -29.74 6.18
C GLN A 485 -26.96 -29.27 7.49
N TYR A 486 -27.36 -28.02 7.56
CA TYR A 486 -28.03 -27.47 8.75
C TYR A 486 -29.08 -26.41 8.38
N THR A 487 -30.00 -26.13 9.29
CA THR A 487 -30.97 -25.04 9.13
C THR A 487 -30.21 -23.73 8.78
N ILE A 488 -30.74 -22.97 7.82
CA ILE A 488 -30.11 -21.72 7.38
C ILE A 488 -30.10 -20.72 8.55
N THR A 489 -28.92 -20.33 8.98
CA THR A 489 -28.67 -19.31 10.02
C THR A 489 -27.97 -18.08 9.46
N ASN A 490 -27.45 -18.17 8.24
CA ASN A 490 -26.58 -17.18 7.60
C ASN A 490 -25.29 -16.89 8.42
N GLY A 491 -24.88 -17.81 9.27
CA GLY A 491 -23.63 -17.73 10.03
C GLY A 491 -22.40 -17.91 9.13
N ALA A 492 -21.23 -17.49 9.61
CA ALA A 492 -19.98 -17.58 8.84
C ALA A 492 -19.61 -19.02 8.42
N ASN A 493 -20.01 -20.03 9.21
CA ASN A 493 -19.83 -21.46 8.93
C ASN A 493 -20.73 -22.00 7.79
N GLN A 494 -21.69 -21.19 7.32
CA GLN A 494 -22.57 -21.49 6.18
C GLN A 494 -22.27 -20.65 4.95
N ASN A 495 -21.26 -19.76 5.04
CA ASN A 495 -20.87 -18.86 3.97
C ASN A 495 -19.66 -19.42 3.21
N TRP A 496 -19.79 -19.48 1.89
CA TRP A 496 -18.83 -20.09 0.99
C TRP A 496 -18.41 -19.12 -0.12
N ASN A 497 -17.11 -19.04 -0.35
CA ASN A 497 -16.54 -18.35 -1.50
C ASN A 497 -16.33 -19.34 -2.64
N LEU A 498 -16.50 -18.88 -3.85
CA LEU A 498 -16.26 -19.66 -5.07
C LEU A 498 -15.04 -19.09 -5.77
N ILE A 499 -13.92 -19.81 -5.71
CA ILE A 499 -12.68 -19.44 -6.36
C ILE A 499 -12.65 -20.11 -7.73
N PRO A 500 -12.79 -19.38 -8.85
CA PRO A 500 -12.78 -19.99 -10.17
C PRO A 500 -11.37 -20.50 -10.51
N VAL A 501 -11.30 -21.74 -11.00
CA VAL A 501 -10.06 -22.41 -11.41
C VAL A 501 -10.14 -23.00 -12.82
N GLY A 502 -11.19 -22.66 -13.55
CA GLY A 502 -11.43 -23.07 -14.93
C GLY A 502 -12.87 -22.79 -15.33
N ALA A 503 -13.24 -23.09 -16.58
CA ALA A 503 -14.62 -22.95 -17.06
C ALA A 503 -15.56 -23.81 -16.20
N ASN A 504 -16.52 -23.16 -15.52
CA ASN A 504 -17.49 -23.79 -14.59
C ASN A 504 -16.85 -24.64 -13.49
N LYS A 505 -15.56 -24.46 -13.20
CA LYS A 505 -14.81 -25.20 -12.20
C LYS A 505 -14.34 -24.26 -11.10
N TYR A 506 -14.58 -24.63 -9.87
CA TYR A 506 -14.33 -23.80 -8.68
C TYR A 506 -13.70 -24.59 -7.55
N VAL A 507 -12.94 -23.91 -6.72
CA VAL A 507 -12.70 -24.32 -5.33
C VAL A 507 -13.77 -23.68 -4.47
N ILE A 508 -14.44 -24.48 -3.62
CA ILE A 508 -15.49 -24.01 -2.69
C ILE A 508 -14.83 -23.81 -1.33
N GLN A 509 -14.60 -22.55 -0.96
CA GLN A 509 -13.83 -22.14 0.22
C GLN A 509 -14.76 -21.62 1.31
N SER A 510 -14.51 -22.04 2.55
CA SER A 510 -15.17 -21.48 3.73
C SER A 510 -14.83 -20.00 3.93
N ASN A 511 -15.80 -19.21 4.37
CA ASN A 511 -15.61 -17.83 4.78
C ASN A 511 -15.14 -17.67 6.25
N LEU A 512 -14.87 -18.78 6.94
CA LEU A 512 -14.21 -18.77 8.24
C LEU A 512 -12.72 -18.40 8.10
N SER A 513 -12.10 -17.93 9.17
CA SER A 513 -10.76 -17.33 9.15
C SER A 513 -9.63 -18.24 8.63
N ASN A 514 -9.77 -19.57 8.74
CA ASN A 514 -8.80 -20.53 8.20
C ASN A 514 -8.93 -20.75 6.69
N HIS A 515 -10.02 -20.28 6.07
CA HIS A 515 -10.27 -20.40 4.63
C HIS A 515 -10.10 -21.81 4.06
N TYR A 516 -10.48 -22.84 4.83
CA TYR A 516 -10.45 -24.22 4.38
C TYR A 516 -11.43 -24.44 3.22
N VAL A 517 -11.14 -25.47 2.40
CA VAL A 517 -11.89 -25.77 1.19
C VAL A 517 -12.58 -27.13 1.29
N LEU A 518 -13.64 -27.36 0.50
CA LEU A 518 -14.23 -28.69 0.36
C LEU A 518 -13.23 -29.63 -0.29
N ASP A 519 -12.96 -30.74 0.36
CA ASP A 519 -11.98 -31.76 -0.03
C ASP A 519 -12.62 -33.16 -0.11
N ASN A 520 -12.33 -33.85 -1.20
CA ASN A 520 -12.60 -35.26 -1.31
C ASN A 520 -11.37 -36.03 -0.82
N PRO A 521 -11.38 -36.59 0.42
CA PRO A 521 -10.21 -37.18 1.04
C PRO A 521 -9.57 -38.28 0.19
N GLY A 522 -8.22 -38.19 0.04
CA GLY A 522 -7.46 -39.18 -0.70
C GLY A 522 -7.83 -39.30 -2.20
N SER A 523 -8.51 -38.30 -2.76
CA SER A 523 -9.05 -38.35 -4.14
C SER A 523 -9.91 -39.59 -4.40
N SER A 524 -10.66 -40.04 -3.41
CA SER A 524 -11.44 -41.28 -3.46
C SER A 524 -12.44 -41.28 -4.62
N THR A 525 -12.54 -42.40 -5.32
CA THR A 525 -13.55 -42.62 -6.38
C THR A 525 -14.78 -43.41 -5.87
N SER A 526 -14.84 -43.72 -4.58
CA SER A 526 -15.94 -44.49 -3.98
C SER A 526 -17.12 -43.59 -3.62
N SER A 527 -18.34 -44.06 -3.90
CA SER A 527 -19.57 -43.40 -3.46
C SER A 527 -19.72 -43.52 -1.94
N GLY A 528 -20.36 -42.53 -1.31
CA GLY A 528 -20.61 -42.50 0.14
C GLY A 528 -19.45 -41.93 0.97
N ILE A 529 -18.33 -41.58 0.37
CA ILE A 529 -17.21 -40.94 1.09
C ILE A 529 -17.64 -39.55 1.55
N LYS A 530 -17.35 -39.25 2.81
CA LYS A 530 -17.60 -37.94 3.39
C LYS A 530 -16.65 -36.90 2.81
N ILE A 531 -17.20 -35.78 2.39
CA ILE A 531 -16.46 -34.60 2.02
C ILE A 531 -16.13 -33.82 3.30
N VAL A 532 -14.91 -33.36 3.39
CA VAL A 532 -14.37 -32.69 4.57
C VAL A 532 -13.87 -31.28 4.23
N GLN A 533 -13.53 -30.52 5.24
CA GLN A 533 -12.75 -29.30 5.05
C GLN A 533 -11.24 -29.60 5.15
N TYR A 534 -10.43 -28.99 4.30
CA TYR A 534 -8.98 -29.15 4.30
C TYR A 534 -8.27 -27.89 3.82
N SER A 535 -6.95 -27.79 4.09
CA SER A 535 -6.15 -26.70 3.52
C SER A 535 -6.13 -26.79 1.99
N MET A 536 -6.24 -25.63 1.34
CA MET A 536 -6.16 -25.56 -0.12
C MET A 536 -4.74 -25.93 -0.60
N ASN A 537 -4.63 -26.86 -1.52
CA ASN A 537 -3.37 -27.29 -2.12
C ASN A 537 -2.94 -26.32 -3.24
N GLY A 538 -1.87 -25.54 -2.99
CA GLY A 538 -1.44 -24.50 -3.92
C GLY A 538 -2.46 -23.37 -4.07
N SER A 539 -2.35 -22.57 -5.12
CA SER A 539 -3.23 -21.42 -5.37
C SER A 539 -4.57 -21.77 -6.03
N ALA A 540 -4.72 -22.98 -6.57
CA ALA A 540 -5.90 -23.40 -7.34
C ALA A 540 -6.58 -24.66 -6.79
N GLY A 541 -6.11 -25.21 -5.67
CA GLY A 541 -6.53 -26.51 -5.17
C GLY A 541 -6.13 -27.68 -6.08
N SER A 542 -5.96 -28.87 -5.55
CA SER A 542 -5.80 -30.10 -6.34
C SER A 542 -7.15 -30.58 -6.92
N SER A 543 -7.13 -31.50 -7.88
CA SER A 543 -8.34 -31.99 -8.54
C SER A 543 -9.43 -32.48 -7.59
N ASN A 544 -9.07 -33.08 -6.44
CA ASN A 544 -10.00 -33.50 -5.40
C ASN A 544 -10.64 -32.35 -4.59
N GLN A 545 -10.08 -31.14 -4.72
CA GLN A 545 -10.58 -29.89 -4.13
C GLN A 545 -11.30 -29.00 -5.17
N GLN A 546 -11.32 -29.42 -6.43
CA GLN A 546 -11.96 -28.71 -7.53
C GLN A 546 -13.31 -29.30 -7.87
N TRP A 547 -14.29 -28.44 -8.12
CA TRP A 547 -15.70 -28.80 -8.28
C TRP A 547 -16.28 -28.14 -9.54
N LEU A 548 -16.88 -28.94 -10.43
CA LEU A 548 -17.59 -28.46 -11.62
C LEU A 548 -19.05 -28.20 -11.25
N LEU A 549 -19.58 -27.07 -11.66
CA LEU A 549 -20.98 -26.72 -11.49
C LEU A 549 -21.72 -26.98 -12.81
N GLU A 550 -22.63 -27.95 -12.79
CA GLU A 550 -23.46 -28.33 -13.92
C GLU A 550 -24.88 -27.82 -13.70
N ALA A 551 -25.30 -26.80 -14.48
CA ALA A 551 -26.66 -26.24 -14.41
C ALA A 551 -27.71 -27.30 -14.74
N GLN A 552 -28.84 -27.26 -14.02
CA GLN A 552 -29.97 -28.22 -14.16
C GLN A 552 -31.23 -27.54 -14.63
#